data_48bf9f09897291c1abf9799fd3e6e4d2
#
_entry.id   48bf9f09897291c1abf9799fd3e6e4d2
#
_cell.length_a   1.000
_cell.length_b   1.000
_cell.length_c   1.000
_cell.angle_alpha   90.00
_cell.angle_beta   90.00
_cell.angle_gamma   90.00
#
_symmetry.space_group_name_H-M   'P 1'
#
loop_
_entity.id
_entity.type
_entity.pdbx_description
1 polymer ?
#
loop_
_entity_poly.entity_id
_entity_poly.type
_entity_poly.pdbx_seq_one_letter_code
_entity_poly.pdbx_strand_id
1 'polypeptide(L)'
;NILPKSFFKVQDEEMLETTLFGNNISNPIGLAAGFDKSAEVYNSLFKFGFGFIEVGTVTPKQQLGNPKPRIFRLEKDQALINRLGFNNHGSEIISKRISNNHPEGFLGINIGPNKETKNKEEDYYICLSRLSMFAGYITINISSPNTKGLRDFHDQGELKKLLSGLNKIINEKKIECPIAIKISPDIKDDEISKIVDLVSSHNIKGIVVSNTTDS
;
A
#
# COMPACT_ATOMS: atom_id res chain seq x y z
N ASN A 1 -20.47 -21.22 -4.83
CA ASN A 1 -20.53 -20.99 -3.38
C ASN A 1 -21.04 -22.24 -2.69
N ILE A 2 -20.11 -23.04 -2.13
CA ILE A 2 -20.42 -24.35 -1.51
C ILE A 2 -20.73 -24.16 0.00
N LEU A 3 -20.38 -23.03 0.61
CA LEU A 3 -20.60 -22.77 2.03
C LEU A 3 -21.56 -21.58 2.25
N PRO A 4 -22.45 -21.64 3.25
CA PRO A 4 -23.34 -20.52 3.60
C PRO A 4 -22.53 -19.28 3.99
N LYS A 5 -23.05 -18.09 3.66
CA LYS A 5 -22.42 -16.80 4.05
C LYS A 5 -22.18 -16.68 5.57
N SER A 6 -23.02 -17.33 6.39
CA SER A 6 -22.89 -17.36 7.85
C SER A 6 -21.66 -18.14 8.35
N PHE A 7 -21.09 -19.02 7.53
CA PHE A 7 -19.92 -19.81 7.90
C PHE A 7 -18.63 -18.99 8.01
N PHE A 8 -18.60 -17.81 7.37
CA PHE A 8 -17.45 -16.89 7.35
C PHE A 8 -17.68 -15.66 8.21
N LYS A 9 -18.74 -15.63 9.04
CA LYS A 9 -18.99 -14.47 9.91
C LYS A 9 -18.12 -14.61 11.15
N VAL A 10 -16.96 -13.96 11.13
CA VAL A 10 -16.17 -13.71 12.34
C VAL A 10 -16.95 -12.71 13.18
N GLN A 11 -17.18 -13.04 14.44
CA GLN A 11 -17.82 -12.14 15.40
C GLN A 11 -16.71 -11.26 15.96
N ASP A 12 -16.73 -9.97 15.61
CA ASP A 12 -15.77 -9.01 16.19
C ASP A 12 -16.16 -8.74 17.65
N GLU A 13 -15.15 -8.66 18.52
CA GLU A 13 -15.29 -8.29 19.92
C GLU A 13 -15.25 -6.76 20.03
N GLU A 14 -16.23 -6.12 20.69
CA GLU A 14 -16.27 -4.68 20.88
C GLU A 14 -14.97 -4.10 21.46
N MET A 15 -14.29 -4.86 22.33
CA MET A 15 -13.01 -4.46 22.91
C MET A 15 -11.87 -4.35 21.91
N LEU A 16 -12.01 -4.89 20.69
CA LEU A 16 -11.02 -4.79 19.61
C LEU A 16 -11.26 -3.60 18.68
N GLU A 17 -12.40 -2.93 18.81
CA GLU A 17 -12.70 -1.75 18.00
C GLU A 17 -11.64 -0.66 18.23
N THR A 18 -11.22 -0.06 17.14
CA THR A 18 -10.23 1.02 17.16
C THR A 18 -10.44 1.97 16.00
N THR A 19 -9.61 2.99 15.90
CA THR A 19 -9.66 3.96 14.80
C THR A 19 -8.39 3.89 13.95
N LEU A 20 -8.56 3.95 12.63
CA LEU A 20 -7.47 4.11 11.68
C LEU A 20 -7.77 5.32 10.81
N PHE A 21 -6.91 6.34 10.84
CA PHE A 21 -7.10 7.62 10.14
C PHE A 21 -8.46 8.28 10.41
N GLY A 22 -8.96 8.17 11.66
CA GLY A 22 -10.25 8.74 12.06
C GLY A 22 -11.47 7.90 11.68
N ASN A 23 -11.30 6.76 11.05
CA ASN A 23 -12.38 5.82 10.73
C ASN A 23 -12.41 4.68 11.74
N ASN A 24 -13.59 4.31 12.20
CA ASN A 24 -13.77 3.16 13.07
C ASN A 24 -13.55 1.87 12.27
N ILE A 25 -12.75 0.97 12.81
CA ILE A 25 -12.50 -0.38 12.30
C ILE A 25 -12.79 -1.40 13.40
N SER A 26 -13.31 -2.56 13.02
CA SER A 26 -13.76 -3.59 13.96
C SER A 26 -12.64 -4.21 14.79
N ASN A 27 -11.42 -4.20 14.27
CA ASN A 27 -10.24 -4.68 14.97
C ASN A 27 -8.94 -4.14 14.32
N PRO A 28 -7.80 -4.15 15.04
CA PRO A 28 -6.54 -3.60 14.54
C PRO A 28 -5.78 -4.52 13.56
N ILE A 29 -6.33 -5.68 13.20
CA ILE A 29 -5.65 -6.63 12.33
C ILE A 29 -6.04 -6.37 10.88
N GLY A 30 -5.06 -5.98 10.07
CA GLY A 30 -5.25 -5.74 8.64
C GLY A 30 -4.46 -6.68 7.75
N LEU A 31 -4.93 -6.86 6.52
CA LEU A 31 -4.17 -7.58 5.50
C LEU A 31 -3.32 -6.58 4.71
N ALA A 32 -2.00 -6.74 4.78
CA ALA A 32 -1.04 -5.86 4.12
C ALA A 32 -1.05 -6.01 2.60
N ALA A 33 -0.63 -4.94 1.89
CA ALA A 33 -0.38 -4.98 0.45
C ALA A 33 0.57 -6.12 0.06
N GLY A 34 0.31 -6.70 -1.11
CA GLY A 34 1.09 -7.82 -1.64
C GLY A 34 0.29 -9.10 -1.79
N PHE A 35 -0.80 -9.26 -1.08
CA PHE A 35 -1.71 -10.39 -1.22
C PHE A 35 -2.68 -10.17 -2.40
N ASP A 36 -3.53 -9.15 -2.34
CA ASP A 36 -4.40 -8.76 -3.44
C ASP A 36 -3.82 -7.58 -4.23
N LYS A 37 -2.93 -7.90 -5.17
CA LYS A 37 -2.18 -6.89 -5.91
C LYS A 37 -2.99 -6.11 -6.94
N SER A 38 -4.13 -6.63 -7.33
CA SER A 38 -4.96 -6.07 -8.41
C SER A 38 -6.41 -5.81 -7.98
N ALA A 39 -6.68 -5.79 -6.68
CA ALA A 39 -8.01 -5.59 -6.11
C ALA A 39 -9.05 -6.56 -6.69
N GLU A 40 -8.75 -7.85 -6.68
CA GLU A 40 -9.60 -8.90 -7.25
C GLU A 40 -10.50 -9.58 -6.22
N VAL A 41 -10.04 -9.63 -4.95
CA VAL A 41 -10.68 -10.44 -3.90
C VAL A 41 -10.90 -9.73 -2.57
N TYR A 42 -10.59 -8.45 -2.44
CA TYR A 42 -10.63 -7.69 -1.17
C TYR A 42 -11.98 -7.82 -0.43
N ASN A 43 -13.13 -7.76 -1.13
CA ASN A 43 -14.43 -7.94 -0.49
C ASN A 43 -14.64 -9.36 0.07
N SER A 44 -14.05 -10.37 -0.57
CA SER A 44 -14.05 -11.72 -0.01
C SER A 44 -13.13 -11.83 1.20
N LEU A 45 -12.03 -11.08 1.23
CA LEU A 45 -11.06 -11.08 2.32
C LEU A 45 -11.62 -10.40 3.58
N PHE A 46 -12.45 -9.36 3.47
CA PHE A 46 -13.15 -8.78 4.63
C PHE A 46 -13.95 -9.82 5.42
N LYS A 47 -14.48 -10.85 4.73
CA LYS A 47 -15.24 -11.94 5.38
C LYS A 47 -14.40 -12.86 6.26
N PHE A 48 -13.06 -12.76 6.19
CA PHE A 48 -12.15 -13.46 7.09
C PHE A 48 -11.87 -12.70 8.39
N GLY A 49 -12.54 -11.55 8.61
CA GLY A 49 -12.46 -10.79 9.85
C GLY A 49 -11.34 -9.76 9.92
N PHE A 50 -10.72 -9.39 8.79
CA PHE A 50 -9.77 -8.27 8.78
C PHE A 50 -10.51 -6.94 9.01
N GLY A 51 -10.04 -6.14 9.96
CA GLY A 51 -10.58 -4.80 10.22
C GLY A 51 -10.30 -3.81 9.08
N PHE A 52 -9.23 -4.03 8.32
CA PHE A 52 -8.91 -3.28 7.11
C PHE A 52 -8.09 -4.14 6.13
N ILE A 53 -8.06 -3.74 4.87
CA ILE A 53 -7.29 -4.45 3.84
C ILE A 53 -6.55 -3.42 2.99
N GLU A 54 -5.27 -3.69 2.69
CA GLU A 54 -4.49 -2.89 1.77
C GLU A 54 -4.22 -3.69 0.48
N VAL A 55 -4.75 -3.21 -0.65
CA VAL A 55 -4.49 -3.79 -1.98
C VAL A 55 -3.28 -3.16 -2.66
N GLY A 56 -2.70 -3.84 -3.62
CA GLY A 56 -1.53 -3.33 -4.37
C GLY A 56 -0.24 -4.10 -4.03
N THR A 57 0.91 -3.57 -4.41
CA THR A 57 1.23 -2.25 -4.93
C THR A 57 0.69 -2.09 -6.34
N VAL A 58 -0.04 -1.00 -6.58
CA VAL A 58 -0.59 -0.61 -7.87
C VAL A 58 0.37 0.35 -8.56
N THR A 59 0.63 0.14 -9.84
CA THR A 59 1.44 1.02 -10.69
C THR A 59 0.57 1.69 -11.75
N PRO A 60 0.98 2.83 -12.36
CA PRO A 60 0.18 3.48 -13.42
C PRO A 60 -0.20 2.53 -14.55
N LYS A 61 0.77 1.81 -15.09
CA LYS A 61 0.59 0.83 -16.16
C LYS A 61 0.62 -0.58 -15.59
N GLN A 62 -0.06 -1.51 -16.26
CA GLN A 62 0.08 -2.94 -15.99
C GLN A 62 1.54 -3.36 -16.05
N GLN A 63 1.90 -4.30 -15.16
CA GLN A 63 3.26 -4.82 -15.11
C GLN A 63 3.24 -6.28 -14.65
N LEU A 64 4.00 -7.14 -15.34
CA LEU A 64 4.02 -8.58 -15.07
C LEU A 64 4.86 -8.94 -13.83
N GLY A 65 5.72 -8.02 -13.41
CA GLY A 65 6.70 -8.25 -12.35
C GLY A 65 7.93 -9.03 -12.83
N ASN A 66 8.73 -9.50 -11.89
CA ASN A 66 9.95 -10.24 -12.20
C ASN A 66 9.67 -11.65 -12.75
N PRO A 67 10.60 -12.26 -13.51
CA PRO A 67 10.48 -13.64 -13.99
C PRO A 67 10.26 -14.64 -12.86
N LYS A 68 9.52 -15.71 -13.12
CA LYS A 68 9.35 -16.85 -12.21
C LYS A 68 10.57 -17.78 -12.30
N PRO A 69 10.94 -18.52 -11.22
CA PRO A 69 10.33 -18.50 -9.88
C PRO A 69 10.66 -17.20 -9.13
N ARG A 70 9.73 -16.68 -8.33
CA ARG A 70 9.86 -15.40 -7.63
C ARG A 70 9.29 -15.37 -6.21
N ILE A 71 8.89 -16.53 -5.71
CA ILE A 71 8.52 -16.79 -4.32
C ILE A 71 9.17 -18.10 -3.89
N PHE A 72 9.85 -18.08 -2.77
CA PHE A 72 10.56 -19.22 -2.21
C PHE A 72 10.17 -19.38 -0.75
N ARG A 73 9.68 -20.57 -0.37
CA ARG A 73 9.36 -20.91 1.02
C ARG A 73 10.52 -21.61 1.66
N LEU A 74 10.91 -21.11 2.82
CA LEU A 74 11.96 -21.68 3.65
C LEU A 74 11.28 -22.36 4.83
N GLU A 75 10.81 -23.59 4.64
CA GLU A 75 9.98 -24.30 5.62
C GLU A 75 10.66 -24.48 6.98
N LYS A 76 11.97 -24.79 6.97
CA LYS A 76 12.76 -24.97 8.21
C LYS A 76 12.88 -23.67 9.03
N ASP A 77 12.96 -22.54 8.36
CA ASP A 77 13.12 -21.22 8.98
C ASP A 77 11.78 -20.51 9.17
N GLN A 78 10.67 -21.14 8.77
CA GLN A 78 9.32 -20.55 8.74
C GLN A 78 9.30 -19.18 8.05
N ALA A 79 10.08 -19.03 6.98
CA ALA A 79 10.31 -17.78 6.28
C ALA A 79 9.89 -17.86 4.80
N LEU A 80 9.79 -16.69 4.18
CA LEU A 80 9.43 -16.54 2.77
C LEU A 80 10.31 -15.47 2.12
N ILE A 81 10.98 -15.85 1.05
CA ILE A 81 11.71 -14.91 0.20
C ILE A 81 10.87 -14.60 -1.04
N ASN A 82 10.79 -13.34 -1.42
CA ASN A 82 10.13 -12.95 -2.65
C ASN A 82 10.95 -11.93 -3.45
N ARG A 83 10.74 -11.97 -4.78
CA ARG A 83 11.21 -10.97 -5.75
C ARG A 83 10.12 -10.66 -6.75
N LEU A 84 8.92 -10.31 -6.25
CA LEU A 84 7.70 -10.17 -7.06
C LEU A 84 7.75 -9.04 -8.08
N GLY A 85 8.28 -7.86 -7.72
CA GLY A 85 8.47 -6.72 -8.64
C GLY A 85 7.16 -6.07 -9.07
N PHE A 86 6.25 -5.83 -8.12
CA PHE A 86 4.98 -5.10 -8.32
C PHE A 86 4.11 -5.59 -9.50
N ASN A 87 3.94 -6.90 -9.62
CA ASN A 87 3.01 -7.43 -10.62
C ASN A 87 1.57 -7.00 -10.29
N ASN A 88 0.92 -6.31 -11.22
CA ASN A 88 -0.45 -5.82 -11.07
C ASN A 88 -1.05 -5.43 -12.44
N HIS A 89 -2.37 -5.21 -12.48
CA HIS A 89 -3.10 -4.90 -13.70
C HIS A 89 -3.09 -3.42 -14.11
N GLY A 90 -2.42 -2.55 -13.36
CA GLY A 90 -2.37 -1.11 -13.59
C GLY A 90 -3.54 -0.34 -13.00
N SER A 91 -3.29 0.93 -12.71
CA SER A 91 -4.22 1.79 -11.96
C SER A 91 -5.56 2.00 -12.67
N GLU A 92 -5.61 1.97 -14.00
CA GLU A 92 -6.85 2.14 -14.76
C GLU A 92 -7.80 0.96 -14.59
N ILE A 93 -7.30 -0.26 -14.73
CA ILE A 93 -8.12 -1.47 -14.56
C ILE A 93 -8.56 -1.61 -13.11
N ILE A 94 -7.65 -1.33 -12.18
CA ILE A 94 -7.91 -1.46 -10.75
C ILE A 94 -8.95 -0.42 -10.29
N SER A 95 -8.86 0.83 -10.72
CA SER A 95 -9.87 1.85 -10.40
C SER A 95 -11.27 1.49 -10.91
N LYS A 96 -11.37 0.98 -12.15
CA LYS A 96 -12.65 0.48 -12.70
C LYS A 96 -13.19 -0.71 -11.89
N ARG A 97 -12.31 -1.61 -11.45
CA ARG A 97 -12.71 -2.77 -10.63
C ARG A 97 -13.27 -2.35 -9.28
N ILE A 98 -12.61 -1.43 -8.59
CA ILE A 98 -13.06 -0.94 -7.29
C ILE A 98 -14.35 -0.12 -7.44
N SER A 99 -14.45 0.70 -8.49
CA SER A 99 -15.67 1.46 -8.81
C SER A 99 -16.88 0.55 -9.06
N ASN A 100 -16.69 -0.59 -9.72
CA ASN A 100 -17.75 -1.53 -10.02
C ASN A 100 -18.11 -2.48 -8.84
N ASN A 101 -17.23 -2.58 -7.85
CA ASN A 101 -17.41 -3.45 -6.70
C ASN A 101 -16.93 -2.71 -5.44
N HIS A 102 -17.76 -1.81 -4.93
CA HIS A 102 -17.41 -0.95 -3.79
C HIS A 102 -16.92 -1.76 -2.58
N PRO A 103 -15.92 -1.25 -1.83
CA PRO A 103 -15.43 -1.92 -0.63
C PRO A 103 -16.51 -2.09 0.43
N GLU A 104 -16.62 -3.32 0.98
CA GLU A 104 -17.50 -3.65 2.11
C GLU A 104 -16.89 -3.23 3.46
N GLY A 105 -15.63 -2.75 3.49
CA GLY A 105 -14.89 -2.34 4.68
C GLY A 105 -13.81 -1.30 4.37
N PHE A 106 -12.93 -1.02 5.33
CA PHE A 106 -11.91 0.02 5.20
C PHE A 106 -10.76 -0.43 4.30
N LEU A 107 -10.74 0.07 3.08
CA LEU A 107 -9.78 -0.32 2.03
C LEU A 107 -8.65 0.69 1.89
N GLY A 108 -7.41 0.25 2.12
CA GLY A 108 -6.21 0.97 1.73
C GLY A 108 -5.75 0.60 0.32
N ILE A 109 -5.11 1.52 -0.37
CA ILE A 109 -4.49 1.25 -1.67
C ILE A 109 -3.01 1.65 -1.62
N ASN A 110 -2.15 0.65 -1.80
CA ASN A 110 -0.70 0.83 -1.88
C ASN A 110 -0.31 1.16 -3.33
N ILE A 111 0.45 2.22 -3.53
CA ILE A 111 0.87 2.69 -4.85
C ILE A 111 2.39 2.78 -4.98
N GLY A 112 2.88 2.57 -6.18
CA GLY A 112 4.30 2.62 -6.51
C GLY A 112 4.56 2.85 -7.99
N PRO A 113 5.82 3.11 -8.38
CA PRO A 113 6.17 3.35 -9.77
C PRO A 113 6.29 2.06 -10.58
N ASN A 114 6.11 2.17 -11.88
CA ASN A 114 6.50 1.12 -12.81
C ASN A 114 8.03 0.92 -12.79
N LYS A 115 8.48 -0.29 -13.08
CA LYS A 115 9.90 -0.66 -13.02
C LYS A 115 10.76 0.13 -14.01
N GLU A 116 10.24 0.33 -15.21
CA GLU A 116 10.97 0.94 -16.33
C GLU A 116 10.74 2.46 -16.43
N THR A 117 9.98 3.06 -15.52
CA THR A 117 9.74 4.51 -15.51
C THR A 117 11.00 5.27 -15.10
N LYS A 118 11.32 6.32 -15.86
CA LYS A 118 12.42 7.24 -15.52
C LYS A 118 12.02 8.24 -14.44
N ASN A 119 10.84 8.82 -14.54
CA ASN A 119 10.27 9.75 -13.56
C ASN A 119 9.33 9.00 -12.60
N LYS A 120 9.88 8.45 -11.53
CA LYS A 120 9.11 7.65 -10.55
C LYS A 120 8.10 8.49 -9.76
N GLU A 121 8.39 9.77 -9.52
CA GLU A 121 7.50 10.67 -8.80
C GLU A 121 6.19 10.85 -9.56
N GLU A 122 6.26 11.03 -10.87
CA GLU A 122 5.07 11.17 -11.72
C GLU A 122 4.15 9.96 -11.63
N ASP A 123 4.72 8.76 -11.52
CA ASP A 123 3.94 7.53 -11.36
C ASP A 123 3.12 7.53 -10.06
N TYR A 124 3.68 8.06 -8.95
CA TYR A 124 2.92 8.24 -7.71
C TYR A 124 1.80 9.28 -7.89
N TYR A 125 2.05 10.39 -8.57
CA TYR A 125 1.06 11.44 -8.80
C TYR A 125 -0.11 10.93 -9.65
N ILE A 126 0.16 10.15 -10.68
CA ILE A 126 -0.85 9.50 -11.53
C ILE A 126 -1.70 8.54 -10.69
N CYS A 127 -1.07 7.65 -9.92
CA CYS A 127 -1.80 6.69 -9.08
C CYS A 127 -2.61 7.38 -8.00
N LEU A 128 -2.03 8.36 -7.27
CA LEU A 128 -2.73 9.13 -6.24
C LEU A 128 -3.96 9.82 -6.82
N SER A 129 -3.80 10.54 -7.93
CA SER A 129 -4.89 11.25 -8.59
C SER A 129 -6.04 10.35 -9.04
N ARG A 130 -5.74 9.12 -9.42
CA ARG A 130 -6.73 8.18 -9.95
C ARG A 130 -7.42 7.35 -8.88
N LEU A 131 -6.71 7.02 -7.81
CA LEU A 131 -7.15 6.00 -6.86
C LEU A 131 -7.63 6.56 -5.52
N SER A 132 -7.26 7.80 -5.16
CA SER A 132 -7.58 8.39 -3.86
C SER A 132 -9.08 8.46 -3.56
N MET A 133 -9.90 8.65 -4.59
CA MET A 133 -11.37 8.71 -4.43
C MET A 133 -12.03 7.36 -4.10
N PHE A 134 -11.30 6.26 -4.23
CA PHE A 134 -11.79 4.90 -3.96
C PHE A 134 -11.20 4.30 -2.68
N ALA A 135 -10.26 5.01 -2.05
CA ALA A 135 -9.48 4.50 -0.93
C ALA A 135 -9.89 5.16 0.39
N GLY A 136 -9.95 4.39 1.46
CA GLY A 136 -9.97 4.88 2.82
C GLY A 136 -8.64 5.53 3.23
N TYR A 137 -7.53 5.06 2.65
CA TYR A 137 -6.20 5.69 2.72
C TYR A 137 -5.32 5.24 1.55
N ILE A 138 -4.29 6.03 1.23
CA ILE A 138 -3.26 5.68 0.24
C ILE A 138 -1.93 5.44 0.95
N THR A 139 -1.24 4.35 0.58
CA THR A 139 0.14 4.10 1.01
C THR A 139 1.11 4.35 -0.14
N ILE A 140 2.02 5.31 0.05
CA ILE A 140 3.14 5.59 -0.85
C ILE A 140 4.26 4.59 -0.53
N ASN A 141 4.50 3.64 -1.43
CA ASN A 141 5.49 2.58 -1.20
C ASN A 141 6.86 2.98 -1.74
N ILE A 142 7.76 3.41 -0.85
CA ILE A 142 9.15 3.74 -1.17
C ILE A 142 10.13 2.67 -0.68
N SER A 143 9.64 1.50 -0.27
CA SER A 143 10.40 0.54 0.53
C SER A 143 10.82 -0.73 -0.20
N SER A 144 10.29 -1.00 -1.40
CA SER A 144 10.55 -2.28 -2.07
C SER A 144 11.98 -2.41 -2.55
N PRO A 145 12.70 -3.50 -2.19
CA PRO A 145 14.01 -3.79 -2.73
C PRO A 145 13.95 -4.30 -4.18
N ASN A 146 12.78 -4.72 -4.64
CA ASN A 146 12.59 -5.36 -5.95
C ASN A 146 12.39 -4.37 -7.12
N THR A 147 12.47 -3.08 -6.86
CA THR A 147 12.39 -2.00 -7.84
C THR A 147 13.62 -1.11 -7.71
N LYS A 148 14.50 -1.13 -8.71
CA LYS A 148 15.77 -0.40 -8.68
C LYS A 148 15.54 1.10 -8.42
N GLY A 149 16.31 1.68 -7.50
CA GLY A 149 16.27 3.09 -7.15
C GLY A 149 14.98 3.52 -6.44
N LEU A 150 14.19 2.60 -5.91
CA LEU A 150 13.00 2.96 -5.13
C LEU A 150 13.39 3.40 -3.72
N ARG A 151 14.38 2.74 -3.14
CA ARG A 151 14.92 3.09 -1.81
C ARG A 151 15.74 4.36 -1.80
N ASP A 152 16.09 4.93 -2.99
CA ASP A 152 16.71 6.25 -3.08
C ASP A 152 15.80 7.34 -2.47
N PHE A 153 14.48 7.11 -2.44
CA PHE A 153 13.53 7.97 -1.72
C PHE A 153 13.66 7.95 -0.19
N HIS A 154 14.56 7.15 0.39
CA HIS A 154 14.93 7.30 1.80
C HIS A 154 15.94 8.45 1.99
N ASP A 155 16.63 8.88 0.92
CA ASP A 155 17.44 10.12 0.95
C ASP A 155 16.54 11.33 1.24
N GLN A 156 17.02 12.23 2.10
CA GLN A 156 16.25 13.37 2.56
C GLN A 156 15.83 14.31 1.42
N GLY A 157 16.70 14.50 0.43
CA GLY A 157 16.45 15.39 -0.72
C GLY A 157 15.39 14.81 -1.64
N GLU A 158 15.50 13.53 -1.99
CA GLU A 158 14.56 12.82 -2.86
C GLU A 158 13.20 12.65 -2.17
N LEU A 159 13.18 12.33 -0.87
CA LEU A 159 11.92 12.25 -0.11
C LEU A 159 11.22 13.60 -0.06
N LYS A 160 11.95 14.68 0.27
CA LYS A 160 11.38 16.03 0.32
C LYS A 160 10.78 16.45 -1.02
N LYS A 161 11.45 16.14 -2.12
CA LYS A 161 10.95 16.42 -3.47
C LYS A 161 9.66 15.66 -3.77
N LEU A 162 9.64 14.37 -3.48
CA LEU A 162 8.43 13.53 -3.63
C LEU A 162 7.26 14.09 -2.80
N LEU A 163 7.48 14.38 -1.51
CA LEU A 163 6.45 14.87 -0.61
C LEU A 163 5.91 16.24 -1.03
N SER A 164 6.78 17.12 -1.48
CA SER A 164 6.37 18.45 -1.98
C SER A 164 5.49 18.32 -3.24
N GLY A 165 5.83 17.41 -4.14
CA GLY A 165 5.02 17.12 -5.32
C GLY A 165 3.68 16.48 -4.96
N LEU A 166 3.66 15.53 -4.02
CA LEU A 166 2.41 14.95 -3.51
C LEU A 166 1.50 16.02 -2.90
N ASN A 167 2.04 16.91 -2.05
CA ASN A 167 1.26 18.01 -1.46
C ASN A 167 0.67 18.93 -2.52
N LYS A 168 1.41 19.22 -3.59
CA LYS A 168 0.88 20.00 -4.72
C LYS A 168 -0.34 19.32 -5.35
N ILE A 169 -0.25 18.04 -5.67
CA ILE A 169 -1.35 17.26 -6.25
C ILE A 169 -2.55 17.17 -5.29
N ILE A 170 -2.28 16.95 -4.00
CA ILE A 170 -3.32 16.92 -2.95
C ILE A 170 -4.13 18.22 -2.95
N ASN A 171 -3.44 19.36 -2.97
CA ASN A 171 -4.07 20.67 -2.93
C ASN A 171 -4.81 21.00 -4.23
N GLU A 172 -4.19 20.76 -5.39
CA GLU A 172 -4.79 21.02 -6.70
C GLU A 172 -6.06 20.19 -6.95
N LYS A 173 -6.05 18.93 -6.52
CA LYS A 173 -7.18 18.00 -6.72
C LYS A 173 -8.11 17.91 -5.51
N LYS A 174 -7.82 18.64 -4.43
CA LYS A 174 -8.59 18.61 -3.17
C LYS A 174 -8.77 17.18 -2.64
N ILE A 175 -7.67 16.42 -2.59
CA ILE A 175 -7.67 15.04 -2.10
C ILE A 175 -7.76 15.07 -0.57
N GLU A 176 -8.86 14.52 -0.03
CA GLU A 176 -9.09 14.40 1.42
C GLU A 176 -8.61 13.06 1.99
N CYS A 177 -8.38 12.08 1.11
CA CYS A 177 -7.94 10.75 1.48
C CYS A 177 -6.62 10.80 2.27
N PRO A 178 -6.54 10.20 3.47
CA PRO A 178 -5.31 10.12 4.25
C PRO A 178 -4.19 9.42 3.49
N ILE A 179 -2.96 9.92 3.67
CA ILE A 179 -1.77 9.37 3.01
C ILE A 179 -0.78 8.89 4.06
N ALA A 180 -0.30 7.66 3.88
CA ALA A 180 0.80 7.07 4.63
C ALA A 180 2.01 6.80 3.73
N ILE A 181 3.19 6.69 4.32
CA ILE A 181 4.42 6.27 3.64
C ILE A 181 4.87 4.92 4.19
N LYS A 182 5.17 3.97 3.31
CA LYS A 182 5.74 2.68 3.73
C LYS A 182 7.24 2.66 3.50
N ILE A 183 7.98 2.47 4.59
CA ILE A 183 9.44 2.50 4.63
C ILE A 183 10.05 1.09 4.65
N SER A 184 11.35 1.01 4.34
CA SER A 184 12.15 -0.22 4.48
C SER A 184 12.51 -0.48 5.95
N PRO A 185 12.65 -1.74 6.39
CA PRO A 185 13.23 -2.05 7.69
C PRO A 185 14.75 -1.80 7.73
N ASP A 186 15.38 -1.70 6.57
CA ASP A 186 16.85 -1.60 6.43
C ASP A 186 17.36 -0.13 6.43
N ILE A 187 16.53 0.80 6.93
CA ILE A 187 16.90 2.21 7.11
C ILE A 187 17.80 2.33 8.35
N LYS A 188 18.80 3.20 8.28
CA LYS A 188 19.67 3.50 9.41
C LYS A 188 18.96 4.36 10.45
N ASP A 189 19.31 4.18 11.72
CA ASP A 189 18.64 4.89 12.82
C ASP A 189 18.73 6.42 12.69
N ASP A 190 19.84 6.94 12.20
CA ASP A 190 20.03 8.38 11.99
C ASP A 190 19.19 8.95 10.83
N GLU A 191 18.70 8.11 9.93
CA GLU A 191 17.82 8.49 8.82
C GLU A 191 16.35 8.49 9.25
N ILE A 192 15.97 7.65 10.24
CA ILE A 192 14.58 7.53 10.71
C ILE A 192 14.05 8.87 11.22
N SER A 193 14.81 9.57 12.07
CA SER A 193 14.40 10.88 12.61
C SER A 193 14.14 11.89 11.50
N LYS A 194 14.99 11.93 10.48
CA LYS A 194 14.86 12.83 9.32
C LYS A 194 13.61 12.52 8.50
N ILE A 195 13.29 11.23 8.34
CA ILE A 195 12.07 10.80 7.63
C ILE A 195 10.84 11.22 8.43
N VAL A 196 10.83 11.02 9.75
CA VAL A 196 9.73 11.42 10.63
C VAL A 196 9.49 12.93 10.57
N ASP A 197 10.54 13.75 10.62
CA ASP A 197 10.47 15.21 10.52
C ASP A 197 9.88 15.65 9.17
N LEU A 198 10.34 15.05 8.07
CA LEU A 198 9.81 15.33 6.74
C LEU A 198 8.35 14.95 6.60
N VAL A 199 7.97 13.75 7.07
CA VAL A 199 6.59 13.26 7.04
C VAL A 199 5.68 14.18 7.86
N SER A 200 6.12 14.58 9.06
CA SER A 200 5.36 15.47 9.96
C SER A 200 5.17 16.89 9.38
N SER A 201 6.15 17.39 8.63
CA SER A 201 6.09 18.72 7.99
C SER A 201 5.29 18.76 6.67
N HIS A 202 4.94 17.60 6.14
CA HIS A 202 4.18 17.46 4.90
C HIS A 202 2.89 16.69 5.19
N ASN A 203 1.76 17.10 4.82
CA ASN A 203 0.43 16.55 5.14
C ASN A 203 0.28 15.00 4.98
N ILE A 204 1.24 14.25 5.51
CA ILE A 204 1.26 12.79 5.58
C ILE A 204 0.76 12.36 6.96
N LYS A 205 -0.15 11.39 6.99
CA LYS A 205 -0.91 11.03 8.20
C LYS A 205 -0.37 9.79 8.92
N GLY A 206 0.58 9.06 8.30
CA GLY A 206 1.13 7.86 8.92
C GLY A 206 2.39 7.33 8.24
N ILE A 207 3.10 6.48 8.99
CA ILE A 207 4.24 5.70 8.50
C ILE A 207 3.92 4.23 8.71
N VAL A 208 4.04 3.44 7.65
CA VAL A 208 3.91 1.97 7.72
C VAL A 208 5.30 1.36 7.92
N VAL A 209 5.49 0.75 9.06
CA VAL A 209 6.72 0.03 9.43
C VAL A 209 6.40 -1.46 9.46
N SER A 210 6.89 -2.23 8.52
CA SER A 210 7.74 -1.92 7.38
C SER A 210 7.49 -2.88 6.22
N ASN A 211 8.33 -2.80 5.18
CA ASN A 211 8.42 -3.83 4.14
C ASN A 211 9.27 -5.02 4.66
N THR A 212 9.55 -6.00 3.78
CA THR A 212 10.52 -7.07 4.04
C THR A 212 11.95 -6.56 3.96
N THR A 213 12.85 -7.16 4.78
CA THR A 213 14.29 -6.93 4.69
C THR A 213 14.89 -7.62 3.47
N ASP A 214 16.06 -7.20 3.02
CA ASP A 214 16.92 -7.86 2.02
C ASP A 214 18.26 -8.33 2.60
N SER A 215 18.43 -8.17 3.91
CA SER A 215 19.60 -8.66 4.70
C SER A 215 19.34 -10.05 5.30
#